data_b18b8ca5379279024849b6dabdb3ab2d
#
_entry.id   b18b8ca5379279024849b6dabdb3ab2d
#
_cell.length_a   1.000
_cell.length_b   1.000
_cell.length_c   1.000
_cell.angle_alpha   90.00
_cell.angle_beta   90.00
_cell.angle_gamma   90.00
#
_symmetry.space_group_name_H-M   'P 1'
#
loop_
_entity.id
_entity.type
_entity.pdbx_description
1 polymer ?
#
loop_
_entity_poly.entity_id
_entity_poly.type
_entity_poly.pdbx_seq_one_letter_code
_entity_poly.pdbx_strand_id
1 'polypeptide(L)'
;MTTLAPDTKDVAPRRTFFGQMGAAVALGISGLVSRPAAAQAPPAQADGPNWPGTLQGRHKQVVDAIEPNSGFPLAFAYTFLLPNQSATAVVVLRHGAFAIALEHAMWEKYKIGETFKIVDPETKAPAKKNPFLRPKAGVLLVDDMALDRLLARGVVFGACNVALQVQSKMLAGNAGVSAEEAAKEWAANVVAGVTVIPSGTWGVNRAQEAGCTYCAGG
;
A
#
# COMPACT_ATOMS: atom_id res chain seq x y z
N MET A 1 40.98 -33.49 -31.78
CA MET A 1 39.86 -33.82 -30.89
C MET A 1 40.32 -33.61 -29.46
N THR A 2 40.07 -32.46 -28.91
CA THR A 2 40.47 -32.11 -27.54
C THR A 2 39.20 -31.78 -26.79
N THR A 3 38.77 -32.66 -25.90
CA THR A 3 37.60 -32.53 -25.05
C THR A 3 37.95 -31.64 -23.87
N LEU A 4 37.29 -30.47 -23.75
CA LEU A 4 37.31 -29.62 -22.58
C LEU A 4 36.27 -30.16 -21.58
N ALA A 5 36.72 -30.44 -20.36
CA ALA A 5 35.85 -30.77 -19.23
C ALA A 5 35.22 -29.49 -18.66
N PRO A 6 33.99 -29.54 -18.12
CA PRO A 6 33.34 -28.38 -17.51
C PRO A 6 33.89 -28.11 -16.10
N ASP A 7 34.17 -26.84 -15.85
CA ASP A 7 34.61 -26.26 -14.58
C ASP A 7 33.45 -26.27 -13.57
N THR A 8 33.54 -27.13 -12.57
CA THR A 8 32.59 -27.17 -11.45
C THR A 8 32.99 -26.13 -10.39
N LYS A 9 32.38 -24.96 -10.42
CA LYS A 9 32.48 -24.00 -9.30
C LYS A 9 31.80 -24.55 -8.06
N ASP A 10 32.60 -24.77 -7.02
CA ASP A 10 32.20 -25.14 -5.70
C ASP A 10 31.16 -24.15 -5.11
N VAL A 11 29.93 -24.60 -5.00
CA VAL A 11 28.87 -23.90 -4.25
C VAL A 11 28.96 -24.37 -2.80
N ALA A 12 29.49 -23.53 -1.91
CA ALA A 12 29.57 -23.81 -0.49
C ALA A 12 28.17 -24.04 0.11
N PRO A 13 27.96 -25.09 0.92
CA PRO A 13 26.66 -25.40 1.49
C PRO A 13 26.26 -24.40 2.58
N ARG A 14 25.04 -23.88 2.49
CA ARG A 14 24.42 -22.88 3.38
C ARG A 14 24.28 -23.28 4.88
N ARG A 15 24.93 -24.37 5.31
CA ARG A 15 24.79 -24.93 6.66
C ARG A 15 25.89 -24.59 7.66
N THR A 16 26.90 -23.81 7.30
CA THR A 16 28.07 -23.49 8.14
C THR A 16 27.98 -22.17 8.90
N PHE A 17 26.85 -21.45 8.83
CA PHE A 17 26.73 -20.15 9.51
C PHE A 17 26.34 -20.23 10.99
N PHE A 18 25.88 -21.39 11.49
CA PHE A 18 25.42 -21.53 12.88
C PHE A 18 26.40 -22.25 13.82
N GLY A 19 27.64 -22.50 13.39
CA GLY A 19 28.60 -23.34 14.13
C GLY A 19 29.70 -22.63 14.91
N GLN A 20 29.75 -21.30 14.95
CA GLN A 20 30.86 -20.57 15.60
C GLN A 20 30.42 -19.54 16.65
N MET A 21 29.60 -19.94 17.61
CA MET A 21 29.47 -19.21 18.88
C MET A 21 29.36 -20.20 20.04
N GLY A 22 30.48 -20.72 20.44
CA GLY A 22 30.56 -21.59 21.61
C GLY A 22 31.99 -22.01 21.96
N ALA A 23 32.79 -21.12 22.50
CA ALA A 23 33.90 -21.42 23.41
C ALA A 23 34.54 -20.12 23.91
N ALA A 24 34.16 -19.61 25.06
CA ALA A 24 34.96 -18.67 25.84
C ALA A 24 34.84 -19.06 27.33
N VAL A 25 35.79 -19.80 27.74
CA VAL A 25 36.60 -19.73 28.96
C VAL A 25 35.92 -19.14 30.21
N ALA A 26 35.71 -20.04 31.19
CA ALA A 26 35.51 -19.70 32.58
C ALA A 26 36.85 -19.21 33.21
N LEU A 27 36.90 -17.92 33.57
CA LEU A 27 37.84 -17.45 34.61
C LEU A 27 37.02 -16.54 35.53
N GLY A 28 37.02 -16.98 36.82
CA GLY A 28 36.27 -16.31 37.87
C GLY A 28 36.78 -14.93 38.21
N ILE A 29 35.81 -14.02 38.34
CA ILE A 29 35.94 -12.83 39.18
C ILE A 29 34.58 -12.65 39.89
N SER A 30 34.58 -12.90 41.20
CA SER A 30 33.48 -12.54 42.07
C SER A 30 33.41 -11.02 42.17
N GLY A 31 32.31 -10.45 41.74
CA GLY A 31 32.13 -9.01 41.91
C GLY A 31 30.94 -8.50 41.11
N LEU A 32 29.84 -8.18 41.80
CA LEU A 32 28.72 -7.33 41.37
C LEU A 32 28.02 -7.80 40.08
N VAL A 33 27.06 -8.70 40.25
CA VAL A 33 26.03 -8.94 39.25
C VAL A 33 25.18 -7.68 39.17
N SER A 34 25.58 -6.74 38.31
CA SER A 34 24.66 -5.72 37.80
C SER A 34 23.61 -6.46 37.00
N ARG A 35 22.38 -6.57 37.54
CA ARG A 35 21.23 -7.03 36.77
C ARG A 35 21.22 -6.19 35.48
N PRO A 36 21.18 -6.84 34.27
CA PRO A 36 20.93 -6.07 33.09
C PRO A 36 19.60 -5.34 33.32
N ALA A 37 19.61 -4.01 33.23
CA ALA A 37 18.39 -3.24 33.21
C ALA A 37 17.52 -3.88 32.12
N ALA A 38 16.39 -4.45 32.52
CA ALA A 38 15.40 -4.92 31.56
C ALA A 38 15.14 -3.74 30.64
N ALA A 39 15.56 -3.86 29.39
CA ALA A 39 15.24 -2.87 28.38
C ALA A 39 13.72 -2.71 28.45
N GLN A 40 13.26 -1.60 28.99
CA GLN A 40 11.84 -1.28 29.00
C GLN A 40 11.40 -1.34 27.55
N ALA A 41 10.46 -2.22 27.25
CA ALA A 41 9.79 -2.22 25.96
C ALA A 41 9.34 -0.78 25.71
N PRO A 42 9.59 -0.22 24.53
CA PRO A 42 9.07 1.11 24.21
C PRO A 42 7.60 1.14 24.57
N PRO A 43 7.09 2.24 25.15
CA PRO A 43 5.67 2.35 25.48
C PRO A 43 4.88 1.91 24.25
N ALA A 44 3.90 1.03 24.46
CA ALA A 44 3.01 0.60 23.39
C ALA A 44 2.50 1.88 22.71
N GLN A 45 2.94 2.15 21.50
CA GLN A 45 2.39 3.23 20.70
C GLN A 45 0.90 2.95 20.61
N ALA A 46 0.08 3.96 20.96
CA ALA A 46 -1.36 3.82 20.85
C ALA A 46 -1.68 3.20 19.49
N ASP A 47 -2.44 2.10 19.48
CA ASP A 47 -2.89 1.49 18.25
C ASP A 47 -3.42 2.61 17.34
N GLY A 48 -3.00 2.61 16.07
CA GLY A 48 -3.41 3.64 15.11
C GLY A 48 -4.93 3.74 14.99
N PRO A 49 -5.46 4.51 14.06
CA PRO A 49 -6.89 4.72 13.91
C PRO A 49 -7.63 3.37 13.84
N ASN A 50 -8.87 3.33 14.36
CA ASN A 50 -9.72 2.15 14.27
C ASN A 50 -10.13 1.88 12.82
N TRP A 51 -9.19 1.38 12.04
CA TRP A 51 -9.37 1.00 10.64
C TRP A 51 -8.88 -0.45 10.44
N PRO A 52 -9.59 -1.26 9.67
CA PRO A 52 -10.73 -0.94 8.79
C PRO A 52 -12.09 -0.88 9.51
N GLY A 53 -12.13 -0.87 10.83
CA GLY A 53 -13.36 -0.95 11.62
C GLY A 53 -13.94 -2.37 11.65
N THR A 54 -15.21 -2.48 12.00
CA THR A 54 -15.90 -3.78 12.04
C THR A 54 -16.35 -4.18 10.64
N LEU A 55 -15.69 -5.18 10.07
CA LEU A 55 -16.05 -5.71 8.76
C LEU A 55 -17.17 -6.75 8.87
N GLN A 56 -18.20 -6.59 8.08
CA GLN A 56 -19.36 -7.48 8.03
C GLN A 56 -19.16 -8.65 7.05
N GLY A 57 -20.02 -9.66 7.17
CA GLY A 57 -20.06 -10.79 6.24
C GLY A 57 -19.00 -11.87 6.53
N ARG A 58 -19.26 -13.05 5.96
CA ARG A 58 -18.39 -14.22 6.12
C ARG A 58 -17.14 -14.13 5.24
N HIS A 59 -17.28 -13.62 4.03
CA HIS A 59 -16.20 -13.50 3.08
C HIS A 59 -15.65 -12.09 3.11
N LYS A 60 -14.34 -11.97 3.34
CA LYS A 60 -13.65 -10.69 3.44
C LYS A 60 -12.34 -10.78 2.68
N GLN A 61 -12.02 -9.77 1.87
CA GLN A 61 -10.78 -9.73 1.11
C GLN A 61 -10.15 -8.34 1.20
N VAL A 62 -8.84 -8.28 1.38
CA VAL A 62 -8.06 -7.06 1.19
C VAL A 62 -7.32 -7.13 -0.14
N VAL A 63 -7.51 -6.10 -0.96
CA VAL A 63 -6.77 -5.86 -2.20
C VAL A 63 -5.65 -4.89 -1.87
N ASP A 64 -4.40 -5.35 -2.03
CA ASP A 64 -3.19 -4.55 -1.82
C ASP A 64 -2.78 -3.87 -3.12
N ALA A 65 -3.21 -2.63 -3.32
CA ALA A 65 -2.94 -1.84 -4.51
C ALA A 65 -1.63 -1.07 -4.39
N ILE A 66 -0.61 -1.47 -5.15
CA ILE A 66 0.69 -0.79 -5.21
C ILE A 66 0.68 0.26 -6.31
N GLU A 67 0.14 -0.10 -7.48
CA GLU A 67 0.03 0.77 -8.65
C GLU A 67 -1.42 0.88 -9.09
N PRO A 68 -1.80 1.94 -9.83
CA PRO A 68 -3.15 2.08 -10.37
C PRO A 68 -3.52 0.97 -11.34
N ASN A 69 -2.55 0.45 -12.08
CA ASN A 69 -2.67 -0.68 -13.00
C ASN A 69 -3.99 -0.67 -13.79
N SER A 70 -4.27 0.44 -14.49
CA SER A 70 -5.51 0.65 -15.27
C SER A 70 -6.82 0.42 -14.50
N GLY A 71 -6.78 0.51 -13.16
CA GLY A 71 -7.94 0.27 -12.29
C GLY A 71 -8.17 -1.18 -11.89
N PHE A 72 -7.26 -2.12 -12.23
CA PHE A 72 -7.42 -3.52 -11.84
C PHE A 72 -7.60 -3.74 -10.33
N PRO A 73 -6.94 -3.00 -9.42
CA PRO A 73 -7.22 -3.13 -7.98
C PRO A 73 -8.69 -2.89 -7.62
N LEU A 74 -9.33 -1.94 -8.30
CA LEU A 74 -10.75 -1.65 -8.13
C LEU A 74 -11.62 -2.75 -8.75
N ALA A 75 -11.22 -3.24 -9.94
CA ALA A 75 -11.88 -4.36 -10.59
C ALA A 75 -11.85 -5.64 -9.73
N PHE A 76 -10.73 -5.92 -9.03
CA PHE A 76 -10.63 -7.08 -8.14
C PHE A 76 -11.58 -6.96 -6.94
N ALA A 77 -11.68 -5.79 -6.32
CA ALA A 77 -12.67 -5.56 -5.28
C ALA A 77 -14.10 -5.73 -5.81
N TYR A 78 -14.40 -5.17 -6.99
CA TYR A 78 -15.69 -5.31 -7.64
C TYR A 78 -16.05 -6.77 -7.93
N THR A 79 -15.17 -7.50 -8.60
CA THR A 79 -15.40 -8.89 -9.02
C THR A 79 -15.50 -9.85 -7.84
N PHE A 80 -14.76 -9.60 -6.74
CA PHE A 80 -14.91 -10.35 -5.51
C PHE A 80 -16.32 -10.23 -4.92
N LEU A 81 -16.93 -9.05 -5.01
CA LEU A 81 -18.27 -8.79 -4.48
C LEU A 81 -19.42 -9.32 -5.37
N LEU A 82 -19.16 -9.64 -6.65
CA LEU A 82 -20.21 -10.08 -7.56
C LEU A 82 -20.93 -11.35 -7.09
N PRO A 83 -20.22 -12.47 -6.79
CA PRO A 83 -20.84 -13.68 -6.30
C PRO A 83 -21.17 -13.65 -4.80
N ASN A 84 -20.67 -12.65 -4.07
CA ASN A 84 -20.69 -12.60 -2.60
C ASN A 84 -21.36 -11.32 -2.09
N GLN A 85 -22.66 -11.18 -2.25
CA GLN A 85 -23.38 -9.94 -1.91
C GLN A 85 -23.26 -9.52 -0.43
N SER A 86 -23.02 -10.48 0.47
CA SER A 86 -22.80 -10.22 1.91
C SER A 86 -21.31 -10.15 2.29
N ALA A 87 -20.41 -10.05 1.32
CA ALA A 87 -18.98 -9.95 1.56
C ALA A 87 -18.53 -8.50 1.78
N THR A 88 -17.35 -8.33 2.35
CA THR A 88 -16.68 -7.03 2.44
C THR A 88 -15.36 -7.06 1.71
N ALA A 89 -15.14 -6.10 0.82
CA ALA A 89 -13.86 -5.81 0.23
C ALA A 89 -13.20 -4.62 0.94
N VAL A 90 -11.91 -4.72 1.16
CA VAL A 90 -11.03 -3.65 1.64
C VAL A 90 -10.01 -3.38 0.55
N VAL A 91 -9.71 -2.13 0.26
CA VAL A 91 -8.67 -1.75 -0.70
C VAL A 91 -7.66 -0.86 -0.02
N VAL A 92 -6.38 -1.24 -0.06
CA VAL A 92 -5.28 -0.45 0.47
C VAL A 92 -4.54 0.20 -0.69
N LEU A 93 -4.67 1.52 -0.82
CA LEU A 93 -4.02 2.33 -1.85
C LEU A 93 -2.67 2.83 -1.35
N ARG A 94 -1.57 2.32 -1.90
CA ARG A 94 -0.21 2.70 -1.52
C ARG A 94 0.67 2.93 -2.75
N HIS A 95 1.86 3.49 -2.59
CA HIS A 95 2.73 3.87 -3.71
C HIS A 95 1.95 4.61 -4.82
N GLY A 96 2.12 4.26 -6.08
CA GLY A 96 1.44 4.87 -7.22
C GLY A 96 -0.09 4.80 -7.15
N ALA A 97 -0.64 3.75 -6.55
CA ALA A 97 -2.09 3.61 -6.37
C ALA A 97 -2.71 4.67 -5.44
N PHE A 98 -1.90 5.37 -4.61
CA PHE A 98 -2.41 6.48 -3.80
C PHE A 98 -3.10 7.55 -4.66
N ALA A 99 -2.66 7.75 -5.89
CA ALA A 99 -3.26 8.70 -6.83
C ALA A 99 -4.77 8.49 -7.03
N ILE A 100 -5.24 7.23 -6.95
CA ILE A 100 -6.67 6.88 -7.05
C ILE A 100 -7.49 7.59 -5.96
N ALA A 101 -6.89 7.81 -4.78
CA ALA A 101 -7.56 8.44 -3.64
C ALA A 101 -7.71 9.97 -3.76
N LEU A 102 -7.19 10.61 -4.80
CA LEU A 102 -7.17 12.07 -4.91
C LEU A 102 -8.30 12.62 -5.78
N GLU A 103 -8.87 13.74 -5.35
CA GLU A 103 -9.86 14.49 -6.13
C GLU A 103 -9.28 14.99 -7.47
N HIS A 104 -10.14 15.21 -8.44
CA HIS A 104 -9.78 15.60 -9.82
C HIS A 104 -8.83 16.79 -9.91
N ALA A 105 -9.03 17.82 -9.06
CA ALA A 105 -8.23 19.04 -9.10
C ALA A 105 -6.73 18.81 -8.86
N MET A 106 -6.37 17.76 -8.13
CA MET A 106 -4.97 17.43 -7.85
C MET A 106 -4.23 16.91 -9.09
N TRP A 107 -4.95 16.27 -10.01
CA TRP A 107 -4.34 15.57 -11.13
C TRP A 107 -3.67 16.51 -12.15
N GLU A 108 -4.34 17.55 -12.56
CA GLU A 108 -3.76 18.55 -13.48
C GLU A 108 -2.71 19.42 -12.78
N LYS A 109 -3.02 19.89 -11.56
CA LYS A 109 -2.14 20.78 -10.79
C LYS A 109 -0.78 20.15 -10.52
N TYR A 110 -0.75 18.89 -10.10
CA TYR A 110 0.47 18.16 -9.74
C TYR A 110 1.02 17.29 -10.88
N LYS A 111 0.44 17.33 -12.08
CA LYS A 111 0.80 16.50 -13.25
C LYS A 111 0.86 15.03 -12.93
N ILE A 112 -0.11 14.53 -12.16
CA ILE A 112 -0.16 13.15 -11.66
C ILE A 112 -0.18 12.16 -12.82
N GLY A 113 -1.01 12.39 -13.84
CA GLY A 113 -1.09 11.51 -15.01
C GLY A 113 0.23 11.39 -15.77
N GLU A 114 0.97 12.49 -15.92
CA GLU A 114 2.29 12.50 -16.56
C GLU A 114 3.31 11.69 -15.74
N THR A 115 3.36 11.95 -14.43
CA THR A 115 4.35 11.37 -13.52
C THR A 115 4.17 9.87 -13.36
N PHE A 116 2.93 9.42 -13.16
CA PHE A 116 2.62 8.00 -12.96
C PHE A 116 2.21 7.28 -14.25
N LYS A 117 2.37 7.95 -15.42
CA LYS A 117 2.04 7.41 -16.75
C LYS A 117 0.62 6.87 -16.84
N ILE A 118 -0.30 7.57 -16.18
CA ILE A 118 -1.73 7.24 -16.22
C ILE A 118 -2.36 7.99 -17.38
N VAL A 119 -2.86 7.24 -18.34
CA VAL A 119 -3.45 7.76 -19.56
C VAL A 119 -4.96 7.95 -19.37
N ASP A 120 -5.48 9.06 -19.81
CA ASP A 120 -6.90 9.29 -19.92
C ASP A 120 -7.47 8.38 -21.03
N PRO A 121 -8.45 7.52 -20.71
CA PRO A 121 -9.00 6.55 -21.67
C PRO A 121 -9.67 7.18 -22.90
N GLU A 122 -10.19 8.42 -22.78
CA GLU A 122 -10.86 9.12 -23.89
C GLU A 122 -9.84 9.85 -24.79
N THR A 123 -8.94 10.64 -24.18
CA THR A 123 -8.03 11.52 -24.96
C THR A 123 -6.73 10.84 -25.35
N LYS A 124 -6.39 9.71 -24.74
CA LYS A 124 -5.11 8.99 -24.90
C LYS A 124 -3.87 9.82 -24.51
N ALA A 125 -4.08 10.96 -23.87
CA ALA A 125 -3.06 11.81 -23.30
C ALA A 125 -2.88 11.52 -21.79
N PRO A 126 -1.84 12.04 -21.12
CA PRO A 126 -1.71 11.97 -19.66
C PRO A 126 -2.98 12.51 -18.97
N ALA A 127 -3.50 11.76 -18.03
CA ALA A 127 -4.76 12.09 -17.37
C ALA A 127 -4.66 13.40 -16.56
N LYS A 128 -5.52 14.36 -16.87
CA LYS A 128 -5.66 15.62 -16.14
C LYS A 128 -6.72 15.57 -15.04
N LYS A 129 -7.50 14.53 -15.00
CA LYS A 129 -8.50 14.23 -13.97
C LYS A 129 -8.34 12.79 -13.52
N ASN A 130 -8.79 12.48 -12.32
CA ASN A 130 -8.79 11.12 -11.82
C ASN A 130 -9.73 10.23 -12.69
N PRO A 131 -9.19 9.32 -13.51
CA PRO A 131 -10.01 8.49 -14.38
C PRO A 131 -10.74 7.37 -13.63
N PHE A 132 -10.43 7.18 -12.34
CA PHE A 132 -11.02 6.16 -11.47
C PHE A 132 -12.14 6.71 -10.58
N LEU A 133 -12.31 8.03 -10.53
CA LEU A 133 -13.29 8.72 -9.70
C LEU A 133 -14.36 9.35 -10.58
N ARG A 134 -15.62 8.93 -10.42
CA ARG A 134 -16.76 9.47 -11.19
C ARG A 134 -16.50 9.56 -12.71
N PRO A 135 -15.98 8.49 -13.33
CA PRO A 135 -15.77 8.50 -14.78
C PRO A 135 -17.09 8.56 -15.53
N LYS A 136 -17.05 9.00 -16.79
CA LYS A 136 -18.18 8.79 -17.70
C LYS A 136 -18.42 7.29 -17.95
N ALA A 137 -19.64 6.93 -18.31
CA ALA A 137 -19.98 5.56 -18.67
C ALA A 137 -19.09 5.05 -19.83
N GLY A 138 -18.60 3.82 -19.71
CA GLY A 138 -17.74 3.16 -20.69
C GLY A 138 -16.26 3.58 -20.67
N VAL A 139 -15.83 4.41 -19.73
CA VAL A 139 -14.41 4.81 -19.56
C VAL A 139 -13.62 3.71 -18.87
N LEU A 140 -14.19 3.08 -17.86
CA LEU A 140 -13.59 1.92 -17.19
C LEU A 140 -14.07 0.63 -17.82
N LEU A 141 -13.37 -0.48 -17.57
CA LEU A 141 -13.74 -1.82 -18.02
C LEU A 141 -15.18 -2.17 -17.62
N VAL A 142 -15.57 -1.79 -16.40
CA VAL A 142 -16.94 -1.87 -15.88
C VAL A 142 -17.18 -0.58 -15.08
N ASP A 143 -18.28 0.11 -15.34
CA ASP A 143 -18.59 1.38 -14.70
C ASP A 143 -18.67 1.27 -13.16
N ASP A 144 -19.19 0.14 -12.65
CA ASP A 144 -19.38 -0.10 -11.22
C ASP A 144 -18.08 -0.34 -10.45
N MET A 145 -16.94 -0.46 -11.12
CA MET A 145 -15.63 -0.50 -10.46
C MET A 145 -15.08 0.89 -10.11
N ALA A 146 -15.76 1.97 -10.47
CA ALA A 146 -15.34 3.32 -10.11
C ALA A 146 -15.28 3.49 -8.58
N LEU A 147 -14.30 4.28 -8.11
CA LEU A 147 -14.05 4.48 -6.68
C LEU A 147 -15.29 4.93 -5.91
N ASP A 148 -16.02 5.92 -6.43
CA ASP A 148 -17.24 6.44 -5.83
C ASP A 148 -18.36 5.40 -5.75
N ARG A 149 -18.47 4.55 -6.76
CA ARG A 149 -19.45 3.45 -6.78
C ARG A 149 -19.09 2.34 -5.81
N LEU A 150 -17.82 1.99 -5.72
CA LEU A 150 -17.33 1.02 -4.73
C LEU A 150 -17.50 1.53 -3.30
N LEU A 151 -17.23 2.82 -3.04
CA LEU A 151 -17.53 3.46 -1.75
C LEU A 151 -19.02 3.38 -1.41
N ALA A 152 -19.90 3.71 -2.36
CA ALA A 152 -21.35 3.61 -2.18
C ALA A 152 -21.82 2.17 -1.93
N ARG A 153 -21.08 1.17 -2.42
CA ARG A 153 -21.32 -0.26 -2.20
C ARG A 153 -20.75 -0.79 -0.87
N GLY A 154 -20.08 0.06 -0.10
CA GLY A 154 -19.53 -0.29 1.21
C GLY A 154 -18.11 -0.88 1.17
N VAL A 155 -17.38 -0.74 0.07
CA VAL A 155 -15.95 -1.08 0.04
C VAL A 155 -15.18 -0.12 0.94
N VAL A 156 -14.34 -0.67 1.80
CA VAL A 156 -13.53 0.11 2.75
C VAL A 156 -12.18 0.46 2.11
N PHE A 157 -11.88 1.75 2.03
CA PHE A 157 -10.63 2.23 1.45
C PHE A 157 -9.69 2.80 2.50
N GLY A 158 -8.42 2.38 2.44
CA GLY A 158 -7.32 2.96 3.19
C GLY A 158 -6.25 3.51 2.27
N ALA A 159 -5.90 4.79 2.42
CA ALA A 159 -4.87 5.46 1.64
C ALA A 159 -3.61 5.70 2.49
N CYS A 160 -2.45 5.26 2.01
CA CYS A 160 -1.19 5.26 2.72
C CYS A 160 -0.64 6.68 2.96
N ASN A 161 -0.55 7.12 4.23
CA ASN A 161 0.03 8.43 4.56
C ASN A 161 1.51 8.54 4.16
N VAL A 162 2.28 7.44 4.21
CA VAL A 162 3.68 7.47 3.75
C VAL A 162 3.73 7.79 2.25
N ALA A 163 2.85 7.20 1.43
CA ALA A 163 2.75 7.51 0.01
C ALA A 163 2.33 8.97 -0.22
N LEU A 164 1.35 9.47 0.54
CA LEU A 164 0.94 10.87 0.52
C LEU A 164 2.14 11.78 0.74
N GLN A 165 2.87 11.59 1.85
CA GLN A 165 4.00 12.45 2.22
C GLN A 165 5.15 12.42 1.20
N VAL A 166 5.46 11.24 0.67
CA VAL A 166 6.57 11.09 -0.29
C VAL A 166 6.19 11.69 -1.65
N GLN A 167 5.01 11.34 -2.17
CA GLN A 167 4.62 11.73 -3.52
C GLN A 167 4.23 13.20 -3.63
N SER A 168 3.53 13.76 -2.64
CA SER A 168 3.22 15.18 -2.62
C SER A 168 4.48 16.05 -2.62
N LYS A 169 5.49 15.67 -1.82
CA LYS A 169 6.80 16.36 -1.80
C LYS A 169 7.52 16.24 -3.14
N MET A 170 7.52 15.04 -3.73
CA MET A 170 8.14 14.81 -5.04
C MET A 170 7.50 15.66 -6.14
N LEU A 171 6.20 15.87 -6.09
CA LEU A 171 5.43 16.59 -7.11
C LEU A 171 5.19 18.07 -6.80
N ALA A 172 5.62 18.58 -5.63
CA ALA A 172 5.42 19.98 -5.22
C ALA A 172 5.90 20.99 -6.26
N GLY A 173 7.06 20.72 -6.89
CA GLY A 173 7.62 21.57 -7.94
C GLY A 173 6.72 21.69 -9.18
N ASN A 174 5.92 20.68 -9.52
CA ASN A 174 4.98 20.73 -10.63
C ASN A 174 3.86 21.75 -10.41
N ALA A 175 3.49 21.95 -9.14
CA ALA A 175 2.45 22.90 -8.72
C ALA A 175 3.00 24.26 -8.30
N GLY A 176 4.33 24.43 -8.27
CA GLY A 176 4.96 25.68 -7.83
C GLY A 176 4.77 25.98 -6.34
N VAL A 177 4.59 24.97 -5.50
CA VAL A 177 4.37 25.10 -4.05
C VAL A 177 5.49 24.43 -3.25
N SER A 178 5.57 24.72 -1.95
CA SER A 178 6.49 24.03 -1.05
C SER A 178 6.07 22.57 -0.81
N ALA A 179 7.00 21.73 -0.38
CA ALA A 179 6.72 20.34 -0.04
C ALA A 179 5.69 20.19 1.09
N GLU A 180 5.68 21.13 2.03
CA GLU A 180 4.75 21.14 3.15
C GLU A 180 3.33 21.54 2.70
N GLU A 181 3.23 22.57 1.86
CA GLU A 181 1.94 22.98 1.27
C GLU A 181 1.35 21.86 0.40
N ALA A 182 2.17 21.23 -0.43
CA ALA A 182 1.73 20.08 -1.23
C ALA A 182 1.15 18.96 -0.37
N ALA A 183 1.83 18.60 0.74
CA ALA A 183 1.35 17.54 1.63
C ALA A 183 0.02 17.90 2.31
N LYS A 184 -0.12 19.16 2.75
CA LYS A 184 -1.40 19.66 3.31
C LYS A 184 -2.52 19.65 2.29
N GLU A 185 -2.24 20.10 1.08
CA GLU A 185 -3.22 20.15 0.00
C GLU A 185 -3.67 18.75 -0.42
N TRP A 186 -2.74 17.81 -0.57
CA TRP A 186 -3.07 16.42 -0.88
C TRP A 186 -3.94 15.79 0.22
N ALA A 187 -3.58 15.99 1.49
CA ALA A 187 -4.36 15.50 2.62
C ALA A 187 -5.80 16.05 2.63
N ALA A 188 -5.95 17.35 2.30
CA ALA A 188 -7.26 18.01 2.24
C ALA A 188 -8.11 17.59 1.01
N ASN A 189 -7.48 16.99 0.00
CA ASN A 189 -8.11 16.58 -1.25
C ASN A 189 -8.13 15.05 -1.44
N VAL A 190 -8.07 14.30 -0.36
CA VAL A 190 -8.41 12.88 -0.38
C VAL A 190 -9.93 12.74 -0.53
N VAL A 191 -10.34 11.87 -1.44
CA VAL A 191 -11.77 11.61 -1.73
C VAL A 191 -12.53 11.24 -0.46
N ALA A 192 -13.68 11.86 -0.26
CA ALA A 192 -14.53 11.60 0.91
C ALA A 192 -14.92 10.10 0.97
N GLY A 193 -14.78 9.51 2.16
CA GLY A 193 -14.99 8.07 2.39
C GLY A 193 -13.71 7.23 2.29
N VAL A 194 -12.61 7.77 1.77
CA VAL A 194 -11.29 7.14 1.84
C VAL A 194 -10.59 7.58 3.12
N THR A 195 -10.13 6.64 3.95
CA THR A 195 -9.42 6.95 5.19
C THR A 195 -7.92 7.00 4.95
N VAL A 196 -7.26 8.08 5.36
CA VAL A 196 -5.79 8.12 5.40
C VAL A 196 -5.30 7.29 6.57
N ILE A 197 -4.55 6.23 6.28
CA ILE A 197 -4.00 5.28 7.26
C ILE A 197 -2.49 5.48 7.42
N PRO A 198 -1.90 5.11 8.57
CA PRO A 198 -0.48 5.35 8.86
C PRO A 198 0.47 4.90 7.76
N SER A 199 0.31 3.68 7.26
CA SER A 199 1.03 3.16 6.09
C SER A 199 0.24 2.06 5.40
N GLY A 200 0.57 1.78 4.13
CA GLY A 200 -0.10 0.71 3.38
C GLY A 200 0.15 -0.67 3.97
N THR A 201 1.38 -0.97 4.42
CA THR A 201 1.71 -2.25 5.05
C THR A 201 0.98 -2.44 6.38
N TRP A 202 0.84 -1.38 7.18
CA TRP A 202 0.01 -1.37 8.38
C TRP A 202 -1.45 -1.67 8.03
N GLY A 203 -1.98 -1.03 6.98
CA GLY A 203 -3.36 -1.25 6.55
C GLY A 203 -3.64 -2.69 6.11
N VAL A 204 -2.75 -3.28 5.29
CA VAL A 204 -2.86 -4.69 4.89
C VAL A 204 -2.85 -5.61 6.10
N ASN A 205 -1.94 -5.39 7.06
CA ASN A 205 -1.91 -6.17 8.30
C ASN A 205 -3.22 -6.06 9.08
N ARG A 206 -3.72 -4.83 9.31
CA ARG A 206 -4.99 -4.61 10.04
C ARG A 206 -6.20 -5.25 9.35
N ALA A 207 -6.27 -5.19 8.03
CA ALA A 207 -7.32 -5.85 7.27
C ALA A 207 -7.27 -7.38 7.43
N GLN A 208 -6.07 -7.97 7.41
CA GLN A 208 -5.89 -9.40 7.64
C GLN A 208 -6.25 -9.81 9.08
N GLU A 209 -5.87 -9.04 10.08
CA GLU A 209 -6.29 -9.24 11.48
C GLU A 209 -7.82 -9.15 11.64
N ALA A 210 -8.49 -8.32 10.83
CA ALA A 210 -9.96 -8.23 10.78
C ALA A 210 -10.62 -9.40 10.00
N GLY A 211 -9.82 -10.38 9.55
CA GLY A 211 -10.28 -11.60 8.90
C GLY A 211 -10.29 -11.55 7.37
N CYS A 212 -9.64 -10.56 6.73
CA CYS A 212 -9.53 -10.53 5.28
C CYS A 212 -8.50 -11.54 4.76
N THR A 213 -8.85 -12.22 3.67
CA THR A 213 -7.87 -12.90 2.83
C THR A 213 -7.13 -11.90 1.96
N TYR A 214 -5.88 -12.17 1.62
CA TYR A 214 -5.04 -11.27 0.82
C TYR A 214 -5.22 -11.49 -0.68
N CYS A 215 -5.28 -10.39 -1.42
CA CYS A 215 -5.25 -10.34 -2.87
C CYS A 215 -4.24 -9.27 -3.32
N ALA A 216 -3.27 -9.65 -4.15
CA ALA A 216 -2.40 -8.67 -4.79
C ALA A 216 -3.19 -7.87 -5.82
N GLY A 217 -3.11 -6.56 -5.76
CA GLY A 217 -3.84 -5.63 -6.64
C GLY A 217 -3.06 -5.23 -7.91
N GLY A 218 -1.85 -5.77 -8.10
CA GLY A 218 -0.98 -5.44 -9.23
C GLY A 218 0.24 -4.65 -8.83
#